data_a71ba8f4f77a7ba171310e789e908830
#
_entry.id   a71ba8f4f77a7ba171310e789e908830
#
_cell.length_a   1.000
_cell.length_b   1.000
_cell.length_c   1.000
_cell.angle_alpha   90.00
_cell.angle_beta   90.00
_cell.angle_gamma   90.00
#
_symmetry.space_group_name_H-M   'P 1'
#
loop_
_entity.id
_entity.type
_entity.pdbx_description
1 polymer ?
#
loop_
_entity_poly.entity_id
_entity_poly.type
_entity_poly.pdbx_seq_one_letter_code
_entity_poly.pdbx_strand_id
1 'polypeptide(L)'
;MNYWEKLSDLSKATIPPHPNEIDTAHIIEKNENGFYHLCHSENFNVFAGEIKHTVPCLGYVICEDNLPGKLDVGILKSKGVPPGPLYGKIKNGEAVTLGNGAIVTPEECVGPERPGRKVVILGDTYDPSNVASLAADATILIHESTNENGDQEKSVAHGHSTAGIVIELTCWLFFVCFLSFFVTFIDNRL
;
A
#
# COMPACT_ATOMS: atom_id res chain seq x y z
N MET A 1 -34.37 13.65 8.87
CA MET A 1 -32.91 13.72 8.67
C MET A 1 -32.36 12.35 9.02
N ASN A 2 -31.89 11.62 8.01
CA ASN A 2 -31.43 10.24 8.18
C ASN A 2 -30.10 10.24 8.98
N TYR A 3 -29.86 9.22 9.79
CA TYR A 3 -28.61 9.08 10.54
C TYR A 3 -27.38 9.14 9.61
N TRP A 4 -27.49 8.60 8.41
CA TRP A 4 -26.47 8.59 7.37
C TRP A 4 -26.20 9.96 6.73
N GLU A 5 -27.22 10.86 6.66
CA GLU A 5 -26.99 12.25 6.21
C GLU A 5 -26.15 13.05 7.21
N LYS A 6 -26.17 12.65 8.49
CA LYS A 6 -25.30 13.24 9.52
C LYS A 6 -23.87 12.75 9.44
N LEU A 7 -23.63 11.51 8.96
CA LEU A 7 -22.29 10.96 8.78
C LEU A 7 -21.64 11.39 7.46
N SER A 8 -22.42 11.73 6.43
CA SER A 8 -21.91 12.20 5.14
C SER A 8 -21.26 13.58 5.21
N ASP A 9 -21.52 14.35 6.27
CA ASP A 9 -20.90 15.65 6.52
C ASP A 9 -20.10 15.59 7.84
N LEU A 10 -18.99 14.85 7.78
CA LEU A 10 -18.08 14.70 8.91
C LEU A 10 -17.54 16.06 9.41
N SER A 11 -17.55 17.10 8.56
CA SER A 11 -17.17 18.47 8.96
C SER A 11 -18.18 19.11 9.94
N LYS A 12 -19.40 18.54 10.02
CA LYS A 12 -20.49 19.03 10.89
C LYS A 12 -20.92 18.01 11.95
N ALA A 13 -20.35 16.80 11.92
CA ALA A 13 -20.66 15.77 12.91
C ALA A 13 -19.99 16.13 14.25
N THR A 14 -20.67 16.89 15.08
CA THR A 14 -20.35 17.00 16.51
C THR A 14 -20.76 15.71 17.21
N ILE A 15 -20.06 14.61 16.96
CA ILE A 15 -20.13 13.46 17.87
C ILE A 15 -19.31 13.86 19.08
N PRO A 16 -19.91 13.93 20.28
CA PRO A 16 -19.12 14.24 21.47
C PRO A 16 -18.02 13.18 21.60
N PRO A 17 -16.78 13.58 21.86
CA PRO A 17 -15.67 12.63 22.01
C PRO A 17 -16.00 11.64 23.13
N HIS A 18 -15.58 10.39 22.93
CA HIS A 18 -15.69 9.38 23.96
C HIS A 18 -14.83 9.82 25.19
N PRO A 19 -15.25 9.57 26.44
CA PRO A 19 -14.51 9.99 27.63
C PRO A 19 -13.04 9.55 27.69
N ASN A 20 -12.66 8.54 26.91
CA ASN A 20 -11.29 8.03 26.79
C ASN A 20 -10.58 8.55 25.52
N GLU A 21 -11.21 9.43 24.73
CA GLU A 21 -10.54 10.07 23.60
C GLU A 21 -9.65 11.21 24.13
N ILE A 22 -8.43 11.24 23.60
CA ILE A 22 -7.49 12.32 23.90
C ILE A 22 -8.01 13.61 23.25
N ASP A 23 -8.01 14.71 23.99
CA ASP A 23 -8.57 16.02 23.62
C ASP A 23 -8.02 16.67 22.32
N THR A 24 -7.11 16.00 21.62
CA THR A 24 -6.53 16.49 20.37
C THR A 24 -6.74 15.51 19.23
N ALA A 25 -7.85 15.69 18.52
CA ALA A 25 -8.00 15.06 17.21
C ALA A 25 -6.96 15.66 16.25
N HIS A 26 -6.06 14.84 15.73
CA HIS A 26 -5.21 15.24 14.62
C HIS A 26 -6.00 15.21 13.32
N ILE A 27 -6.23 16.39 12.75
CA ILE A 27 -6.80 16.50 11.41
C ILE A 27 -5.69 16.17 10.42
N ILE A 28 -5.91 15.11 9.63
CA ILE A 28 -5.00 14.72 8.55
C ILE A 28 -5.53 15.34 7.27
N GLU A 29 -4.76 16.22 6.67
CA GLU A 29 -5.09 16.84 5.39
C GLU A 29 -4.59 15.97 4.22
N LYS A 30 -5.26 16.11 3.07
CA LYS A 30 -4.81 15.48 1.83
C LYS A 30 -3.51 16.10 1.34
N ASN A 31 -2.61 15.26 0.87
CA ASN A 31 -1.42 15.70 0.17
C ASN A 31 -1.74 16.24 -1.25
N GLU A 32 -0.75 16.68 -1.98
CA GLU A 32 -0.87 17.23 -3.35
C GLU A 32 -1.52 16.25 -4.33
N ASN A 33 -1.41 14.96 -4.08
CA ASN A 33 -2.00 13.89 -4.90
C ASN A 33 -3.43 13.51 -4.46
N GLY A 34 -3.97 14.18 -3.43
CA GLY A 34 -5.33 13.93 -2.95
C GLY A 34 -5.45 12.77 -1.96
N PHE A 35 -4.36 12.25 -1.40
CA PHE A 35 -4.33 11.15 -0.45
C PHE A 35 -3.99 11.61 0.96
N TYR A 36 -4.50 10.89 1.95
CA TYR A 36 -4.15 11.08 3.36
C TYR A 36 -2.92 10.22 3.70
N HIS A 37 -1.86 10.82 4.22
CA HIS A 37 -0.76 10.08 4.84
C HIS A 37 -1.07 9.88 6.31
N LEU A 38 -1.45 8.66 6.69
CA LEU A 38 -1.97 8.37 8.03
C LEU A 38 -0.85 8.21 9.05
N CYS A 39 0.17 7.45 8.72
CA CYS A 39 1.33 7.25 9.58
C CYS A 39 2.53 6.70 8.80
N HIS A 40 3.71 6.90 9.38
CA HIS A 40 4.94 6.21 9.06
C HIS A 40 5.35 5.37 10.26
N SER A 41 5.70 4.11 10.03
CA SER A 41 6.32 3.23 11.00
C SER A 41 7.75 2.94 10.59
N GLU A 42 8.50 2.16 11.38
CA GLU A 42 9.93 1.88 11.13
C GLU A 42 10.26 1.41 9.71
N ASN A 43 9.33 0.70 9.04
CA ASN A 43 9.59 0.07 7.75
C ASN A 43 8.43 0.22 6.75
N PHE A 44 7.40 1.00 7.04
CA PHE A 44 6.27 1.17 6.11
C PHE A 44 5.51 2.48 6.33
N ASN A 45 4.85 2.92 5.29
CA ASN A 45 3.92 4.05 5.27
C ASN A 45 2.50 3.56 5.06
N VAL A 46 1.54 4.22 5.70
CA VAL A 46 0.11 3.96 5.50
C VAL A 46 -0.54 5.19 4.89
N PHE A 47 -1.22 5.00 3.79
CA PHE A 47 -2.01 6.02 3.11
C PHE A 47 -3.47 5.61 3.07
N ALA A 48 -4.35 6.61 2.96
CA ALA A 48 -5.76 6.40 2.64
C ALA A 48 -6.19 7.32 1.50
N GLY A 49 -7.18 6.88 0.76
CA GLY A 49 -7.83 7.67 -0.29
C GLY A 49 -9.32 7.39 -0.31
N GLU A 50 -10.09 8.39 -0.72
CA GLU A 50 -11.54 8.25 -0.87
C GLU A 50 -11.88 7.35 -2.04
N ILE A 51 -12.82 6.44 -1.83
CA ILE A 51 -13.38 5.55 -2.86
C ILE A 51 -14.89 5.75 -2.93
N LYS A 52 -15.48 5.45 -4.08
CA LYS A 52 -16.90 5.74 -4.31
C LYS A 52 -17.78 4.64 -3.74
N HIS A 53 -18.64 5.04 -2.85
CA HIS A 53 -19.70 4.24 -2.26
C HIS A 53 -20.93 5.14 -2.00
N THR A 54 -22.05 4.58 -1.53
CA THR A 54 -23.26 5.36 -1.14
C THR A 54 -23.05 6.22 0.10
N VAL A 55 -22.04 5.91 0.89
CA VAL A 55 -21.56 6.71 2.04
C VAL A 55 -20.07 6.92 1.91
N PRO A 56 -19.48 7.91 2.64
CA PRO A 56 -18.04 8.11 2.63
C PRO A 56 -17.28 6.84 2.98
N CYS A 57 -16.40 6.41 2.08
CA CYS A 57 -15.61 5.21 2.23
C CYS A 57 -14.15 5.46 1.85
N LEU A 58 -13.24 4.71 2.47
CA LEU A 58 -11.80 4.85 2.25
C LEU A 58 -11.21 3.52 1.81
N GLY A 59 -10.24 3.61 0.90
CA GLY A 59 -9.28 2.57 0.62
C GLY A 59 -7.95 2.88 1.31
N TYR A 60 -7.25 1.85 1.76
CA TYR A 60 -5.98 1.96 2.47
C TYR A 60 -4.87 1.32 1.65
N VAL A 61 -3.70 1.96 1.66
CA VAL A 61 -2.51 1.42 0.99
C VAL A 61 -1.35 1.44 1.97
N ILE A 62 -0.81 0.27 2.24
CA ILE A 62 0.35 0.05 3.09
C ILE A 62 1.56 -0.20 2.17
N CYS A 63 2.53 0.69 2.20
CA CYS A 63 3.75 0.60 1.40
C CYS A 63 4.94 0.30 2.32
N GLU A 64 5.55 -0.87 2.18
CA GLU A 64 6.85 -1.11 2.81
C GLU A 64 7.92 -0.22 2.19
N ASP A 65 8.91 0.17 2.98
CA ASP A 65 10.08 0.86 2.49
C ASP A 65 10.90 -0.05 1.56
N ASN A 66 11.63 0.55 0.64
CA ASN A 66 12.51 -0.19 -0.23
C ASN A 66 13.54 -0.97 0.58
N LEU A 67 13.81 -2.18 0.14
CA LEU A 67 14.83 -3.03 0.74
C LEU A 67 16.18 -2.79 0.06
N PRO A 68 17.27 -2.80 0.81
CA PRO A 68 18.61 -2.72 0.22
C PRO A 68 18.81 -3.78 -0.86
N GLY A 69 19.59 -3.43 -1.85
CA GLY A 69 19.99 -4.34 -2.92
C GLY A 69 20.61 -5.64 -2.40
N LYS A 70 20.61 -6.66 -3.24
CA LYS A 70 21.28 -7.93 -2.91
C LYS A 70 22.80 -7.74 -3.02
N LEU A 71 23.50 -8.24 -2.02
CA LEU A 71 24.96 -8.27 -2.02
C LEU A 71 25.46 -9.36 -3.01
N ASP A 72 26.34 -8.98 -3.93
CA ASP A 72 27.00 -9.93 -4.81
C ASP A 72 28.24 -10.52 -4.13
N VAL A 73 28.05 -11.72 -3.58
CA VAL A 73 29.11 -12.44 -2.87
C VAL A 73 30.24 -12.88 -3.82
N GLY A 74 29.93 -13.08 -5.11
CA GLY A 74 30.93 -13.44 -6.12
C GLY A 74 31.93 -12.30 -6.34
N ILE A 75 31.40 -11.07 -6.50
CA ILE A 75 32.23 -9.86 -6.63
C ILE A 75 33.05 -9.63 -5.36
N LEU A 76 32.45 -9.76 -4.19
CA LEU A 76 33.16 -9.57 -2.91
C LEU A 76 34.33 -10.55 -2.77
N LYS A 77 34.14 -11.82 -3.10
CA LYS A 77 35.20 -12.85 -3.09
C LYS A 77 36.31 -12.51 -4.08
N SER A 78 35.96 -12.10 -5.31
CA SER A 78 36.95 -11.74 -6.32
C SER A 78 37.81 -10.53 -5.93
N LYS A 79 37.23 -9.60 -5.13
CA LYS A 79 37.91 -8.44 -4.57
C LYS A 79 38.70 -8.77 -3.29
N GLY A 80 38.64 -10.02 -2.81
CA GLY A 80 39.35 -10.45 -1.60
C GLY A 80 38.70 -10.01 -0.29
N VAL A 81 37.42 -9.65 -0.30
CA VAL A 81 36.69 -9.31 0.94
C VAL A 81 36.37 -10.62 1.68
N PRO A 82 36.86 -10.81 2.90
CA PRO A 82 36.56 -12.02 3.66
C PRO A 82 35.09 -12.01 4.13
N PRO A 83 34.44 -13.20 4.14
CA PRO A 83 33.09 -13.33 4.70
C PRO A 83 33.06 -12.87 6.17
N GLY A 84 32.07 -12.07 6.53
CA GLY A 84 31.91 -11.60 7.90
C GLY A 84 31.35 -10.18 8.01
N PRO A 85 31.68 -9.45 9.08
CA PRO A 85 31.09 -8.14 9.36
C PRO A 85 31.26 -7.10 8.25
N LEU A 86 32.31 -7.22 7.42
CA LEU A 86 32.53 -6.32 6.28
C LEU A 86 31.40 -6.40 5.24
N TYR A 87 30.81 -7.57 5.05
CA TYR A 87 29.66 -7.75 4.16
C TYR A 87 28.46 -6.92 4.64
N GLY A 88 28.23 -6.89 5.96
CA GLY A 88 27.18 -6.08 6.57
C GLY A 88 27.41 -4.58 6.34
N LYS A 89 28.63 -4.10 6.53
CA LYS A 89 29.03 -2.70 6.29
C LYS A 89 28.76 -2.30 4.84
N ILE A 90 29.24 -3.07 3.89
CA ILE A 90 29.05 -2.81 2.46
C ILE A 90 27.55 -2.81 2.11
N LYS A 91 26.80 -3.78 2.63
CA LYS A 91 25.35 -3.84 2.42
C LYS A 91 24.59 -2.64 2.95
N ASN A 92 25.11 -2.04 4.02
CA ASN A 92 24.53 -0.83 4.65
C ASN A 92 25.04 0.48 4.04
N GLY A 93 25.75 0.43 2.91
CA GLY A 93 26.18 1.62 2.21
C GLY A 93 27.58 2.14 2.62
N GLU A 94 28.33 1.38 3.43
CA GLU A 94 29.68 1.79 3.87
C GLU A 94 30.77 1.20 2.97
N ALA A 95 31.65 2.05 2.45
CA ALA A 95 32.87 1.57 1.79
C ALA A 95 33.83 0.95 2.83
N VAL A 96 34.52 -0.12 2.45
CA VAL A 96 35.49 -0.79 3.33
C VAL A 96 36.88 -0.80 2.72
N THR A 97 37.90 -0.58 3.56
CA THR A 97 39.29 -0.68 3.16
C THR A 97 39.86 -2.03 3.60
N LEU A 98 40.43 -2.76 2.67
CA LEU A 98 41.05 -4.05 2.93
C LEU A 98 42.51 -3.87 3.46
N GLY A 99 43.04 -4.94 4.06
CA GLY A 99 44.40 -4.93 4.59
C GLY A 99 45.53 -4.65 3.57
N ASN A 100 45.23 -4.83 2.29
CA ASN A 100 46.13 -4.49 1.17
C ASN A 100 45.99 -3.02 0.68
N GLY A 101 45.14 -2.21 1.33
CA GLY A 101 44.85 -0.84 0.94
C GLY A 101 43.78 -0.67 -0.14
N ALA A 102 43.22 -1.74 -0.70
CA ALA A 102 42.12 -1.67 -1.68
C ALA A 102 40.85 -1.20 -0.99
N ILE A 103 40.11 -0.33 -1.65
CA ILE A 103 38.79 0.15 -1.18
C ILE A 103 37.73 -0.57 -2.01
N VAL A 104 36.72 -1.10 -1.33
CA VAL A 104 35.54 -1.73 -1.95
C VAL A 104 34.32 -0.92 -1.59
N THR A 105 33.60 -0.43 -2.60
CA THR A 105 32.41 0.40 -2.41
C THR A 105 31.12 -0.40 -2.59
N PRO A 106 30.02 0.03 -1.98
CA PRO A 106 28.71 -0.62 -2.15
C PRO A 106 28.26 -0.70 -3.60
N GLU A 107 28.47 0.35 -4.39
CA GLU A 107 28.07 0.44 -5.81
C GLU A 107 28.65 -0.68 -6.67
N GLU A 108 29.81 -1.21 -6.27
CA GLU A 108 30.49 -2.29 -6.97
C GLU A 108 29.90 -3.67 -6.65
N CYS A 109 29.27 -3.81 -5.48
CA CYS A 109 28.95 -5.12 -4.88
C CYS A 109 27.49 -5.28 -4.45
N VAL A 110 26.72 -4.19 -4.40
CA VAL A 110 25.32 -4.19 -4.01
C VAL A 110 24.49 -3.90 -5.25
N GLY A 111 23.56 -4.78 -5.57
CA GLY A 111 22.61 -4.56 -6.67
C GLY A 111 21.66 -3.40 -6.37
N PRO A 112 20.74 -3.09 -7.30
CA PRO A 112 19.76 -2.04 -7.10
C PRO A 112 18.85 -2.33 -5.91
N GLU A 113 18.32 -1.28 -5.30
CA GLU A 113 17.25 -1.39 -4.31
C GLU A 113 16.12 -2.25 -4.85
N ARG A 114 15.49 -2.97 -3.96
CA ARG A 114 14.32 -3.79 -4.28
C ARG A 114 13.09 -3.10 -3.72
N PRO A 115 12.03 -2.95 -4.52
CA PRO A 115 10.79 -2.35 -4.03
C PRO A 115 10.25 -3.14 -2.84
N GLY A 116 9.77 -2.43 -1.85
CA GLY A 116 9.00 -2.99 -0.76
C GLY A 116 7.68 -3.56 -1.25
N ARG A 117 7.02 -4.35 -0.44
CA ARG A 117 5.69 -4.88 -0.75
C ARG A 117 4.66 -3.75 -0.57
N LYS A 118 3.61 -3.81 -1.38
CA LYS A 118 2.49 -2.88 -1.29
C LYS A 118 1.20 -3.69 -1.11
N VAL A 119 0.47 -3.41 -0.04
CA VAL A 119 -0.82 -4.03 0.26
C VAL A 119 -1.91 -2.98 0.12
N VAL A 120 -2.91 -3.27 -0.68
CA VAL A 120 -4.08 -2.41 -0.90
C VAL A 120 -5.29 -3.08 -0.28
N ILE A 121 -6.01 -2.35 0.56
CA ILE A 121 -7.23 -2.81 1.22
C ILE A 121 -8.32 -1.80 0.92
N LEU A 122 -9.30 -2.19 0.12
CA LEU A 122 -10.43 -1.35 -0.22
C LEU A 122 -11.62 -1.70 0.67
N GLY A 123 -12.31 -0.66 1.14
CA GLY A 123 -13.63 -0.80 1.72
C GLY A 123 -14.69 -1.05 0.64
N ASP A 124 -15.96 -1.00 1.02
CA ASP A 124 -17.07 -1.16 0.09
C ASP A 124 -17.02 -0.06 -0.97
N THR A 125 -17.09 -0.46 -2.24
CA THR A 125 -16.98 0.50 -3.35
C THR A 125 -17.48 -0.09 -4.66
N TYR A 126 -18.11 0.76 -5.46
CA TYR A 126 -18.40 0.44 -6.86
C TYR A 126 -17.38 1.03 -7.85
N ASP A 127 -16.52 1.95 -7.37
CA ASP A 127 -15.49 2.57 -8.18
C ASP A 127 -14.34 3.08 -7.31
N PRO A 128 -13.24 2.34 -7.23
CA PRO A 128 -12.03 2.73 -6.49
C PRO A 128 -11.02 3.50 -7.33
N SER A 129 -11.40 4.02 -8.50
CA SER A 129 -10.47 4.68 -9.45
C SER A 129 -9.67 5.82 -8.83
N ASN A 130 -10.23 6.50 -7.83
CA ASN A 130 -9.55 7.60 -7.13
C ASN A 130 -8.24 7.19 -6.45
N VAL A 131 -8.11 5.93 -6.04
CA VAL A 131 -6.89 5.41 -5.38
C VAL A 131 -6.00 4.60 -6.33
N ALA A 132 -6.35 4.50 -7.60
CA ALA A 132 -5.65 3.66 -8.57
C ALA A 132 -4.17 4.01 -8.71
N SER A 133 -3.80 5.29 -8.77
CA SER A 133 -2.40 5.71 -8.86
C SER A 133 -1.60 5.36 -7.62
N LEU A 134 -2.20 5.43 -6.43
CA LEU A 134 -1.58 5.03 -5.17
C LEU A 134 -1.46 3.50 -5.09
N ALA A 135 -2.45 2.77 -5.62
CA ALA A 135 -2.52 1.31 -5.61
C ALA A 135 -1.67 0.64 -6.71
N ALA A 136 -1.14 1.40 -7.66
CA ALA A 136 -0.31 0.86 -8.73
C ALA A 136 0.86 0.02 -8.19
N ASP A 137 1.20 -1.06 -8.87
CA ASP A 137 2.23 -2.03 -8.48
C ASP A 137 1.98 -2.70 -7.12
N ALA A 138 0.71 -2.84 -6.73
CA ALA A 138 0.35 -3.55 -5.50
C ALA A 138 0.84 -5.00 -5.53
N THR A 139 1.40 -5.49 -4.43
CA THR A 139 1.74 -6.90 -4.24
C THR A 139 0.51 -7.72 -3.88
N ILE A 140 -0.41 -7.12 -3.13
CA ILE A 140 -1.67 -7.73 -2.69
C ILE A 140 -2.77 -6.69 -2.82
N LEU A 141 -3.90 -7.09 -3.39
CA LEU A 141 -5.14 -6.33 -3.40
C LEU A 141 -6.21 -7.11 -2.64
N ILE A 142 -6.84 -6.46 -1.67
CA ILE A 142 -8.01 -6.94 -0.93
C ILE A 142 -9.17 -6.04 -1.33
N HIS A 143 -10.20 -6.63 -1.95
CA HIS A 143 -11.35 -5.92 -2.47
C HIS A 143 -12.63 -6.71 -2.21
N GLU A 144 -13.73 -6.03 -1.94
CA GLU A 144 -15.04 -6.64 -1.84
C GLU A 144 -15.55 -7.12 -3.21
N SER A 145 -16.41 -8.09 -3.22
CA SER A 145 -17.17 -8.55 -4.39
C SER A 145 -18.53 -9.06 -3.90
N THR A 146 -19.37 -8.12 -3.54
CA THR A 146 -20.61 -8.39 -2.80
C THR A 146 -21.68 -9.08 -3.66
N ASN A 147 -21.72 -8.80 -4.96
CA ASN A 147 -22.75 -9.31 -5.86
C ASN A 147 -22.15 -10.11 -7.03
N GLU A 148 -23.01 -10.93 -7.64
CA GLU A 148 -22.66 -11.68 -8.84
C GLU A 148 -22.56 -10.76 -10.07
N ASN A 149 -21.81 -11.18 -11.10
CA ASN A 149 -21.60 -10.40 -12.32
C ASN A 149 -22.93 -10.11 -13.08
N GLY A 150 -23.94 -10.94 -12.94
CA GLY A 150 -25.27 -10.72 -13.53
C GLY A 150 -26.03 -9.54 -12.93
N ASP A 151 -25.67 -9.10 -11.74
CA ASP A 151 -26.32 -8.02 -10.97
C ASP A 151 -25.49 -6.73 -10.93
N GLN A 152 -24.64 -6.48 -11.94
CA GLN A 152 -23.71 -5.34 -11.92
C GLN A 152 -24.41 -3.99 -11.73
N GLU A 153 -25.52 -3.73 -12.43
CA GLU A 153 -26.26 -2.46 -12.28
C GLU A 153 -26.79 -2.28 -10.86
N LYS A 154 -27.35 -3.35 -10.29
CA LYS A 154 -27.84 -3.36 -8.91
C LYS A 154 -26.67 -3.16 -7.93
N SER A 155 -25.53 -3.81 -8.17
CA SER A 155 -24.35 -3.68 -7.34
C SER A 155 -23.88 -2.24 -7.26
N VAL A 156 -23.70 -1.60 -8.41
CA VAL A 156 -23.28 -0.19 -8.51
C VAL A 156 -24.30 0.75 -7.86
N ALA A 157 -25.61 0.50 -8.04
CA ALA A 157 -26.66 1.32 -7.43
C ALA A 157 -26.64 1.26 -5.89
N HIS A 158 -26.17 0.16 -5.32
CA HIS A 158 -26.00 -0.01 -3.87
C HIS A 158 -24.58 0.34 -3.38
N GLY A 159 -23.69 0.74 -4.28
CA GLY A 159 -22.33 1.17 -3.92
C GLY A 159 -21.29 0.05 -3.88
N HIS A 160 -21.61 -1.12 -4.41
CA HIS A 160 -20.78 -2.34 -4.32
C HIS A 160 -20.20 -2.79 -5.65
N SER A 161 -19.25 -3.69 -5.58
CA SER A 161 -18.59 -4.30 -6.74
C SER A 161 -19.08 -5.73 -6.99
N THR A 162 -18.82 -6.18 -8.21
CA THR A 162 -18.89 -7.59 -8.62
C THR A 162 -17.49 -8.11 -8.91
N ALA A 163 -17.33 -9.44 -8.97
CA ALA A 163 -16.06 -10.05 -9.33
C ALA A 163 -15.53 -9.56 -10.69
N GLY A 164 -16.42 -9.26 -11.65
CA GLY A 164 -16.04 -8.68 -12.95
C GLY A 164 -15.40 -7.31 -12.81
N ILE A 165 -16.00 -6.41 -12.03
CA ILE A 165 -15.44 -5.06 -11.76
C ILE A 165 -14.06 -5.19 -11.12
N VAL A 166 -13.91 -6.08 -10.14
CA VAL A 166 -12.62 -6.32 -9.47
C VAL A 166 -11.56 -6.82 -10.43
N ILE A 167 -11.90 -7.76 -11.33
CA ILE A 167 -10.97 -8.29 -12.34
C ILE A 167 -10.54 -7.18 -13.32
N GLU A 168 -11.46 -6.36 -13.81
CA GLU A 168 -11.15 -5.24 -14.70
C GLU A 168 -10.19 -4.25 -14.03
N LEU A 169 -10.47 -3.87 -12.77
CA LEU A 169 -9.59 -3.03 -11.98
C LEU A 169 -8.19 -3.64 -11.84
N THR A 170 -8.14 -4.95 -11.59
CA THR A 170 -6.88 -5.65 -11.40
C THR A 170 -6.05 -5.68 -12.67
N CYS A 171 -6.67 -5.97 -13.79
CA CYS A 171 -6.00 -5.92 -15.09
C CYS A 171 -5.41 -4.54 -15.36
N TRP A 172 -6.04 -3.49 -14.88
CA TRP A 172 -5.57 -2.12 -15.02
C TRP A 172 -4.44 -1.77 -14.05
N LEU A 173 -4.52 -2.22 -12.80
CA LEU A 173 -3.51 -1.96 -11.76
C LEU A 173 -2.24 -2.80 -11.91
N PHE A 174 -2.35 -4.00 -12.48
CA PHE A 174 -1.27 -5.00 -12.51
C PHE A 174 -0.74 -5.28 -13.92
N PHE A 175 -0.83 -4.34 -14.83
CA PHE A 175 -0.42 -4.54 -16.24
C PHE A 175 1.03 -5.01 -16.44
N VAL A 176 1.83 -5.16 -15.38
CA VAL A 176 3.26 -5.48 -15.45
C VAL A 176 3.73 -6.61 -14.54
N CYS A 177 2.93 -7.24 -13.66
CA CYS A 177 3.51 -8.23 -12.74
C CYS A 177 2.69 -9.50 -12.51
N PHE A 178 3.33 -10.61 -12.77
CA PHE A 178 2.79 -11.98 -12.91
C PHE A 178 2.48 -12.72 -11.58
N LEU A 179 2.43 -12.09 -10.41
CA LEU A 179 2.19 -12.78 -9.13
C LEU A 179 1.51 -11.84 -8.11
N SER A 180 0.25 -11.56 -8.32
CA SER A 180 -0.57 -10.90 -7.30
C SER A 180 -1.59 -11.87 -6.72
N PHE A 181 -1.64 -11.96 -5.39
CA PHE A 181 -2.65 -12.75 -4.70
C PHE A 181 -3.93 -11.94 -4.56
N PHE A 182 -5.03 -12.52 -5.04
CA PHE A 182 -6.38 -12.02 -4.82
C PHE A 182 -6.95 -12.60 -3.54
N VAL A 183 -7.48 -11.74 -2.67
CA VAL A 183 -8.40 -12.15 -1.62
C VAL A 183 -9.71 -11.39 -1.86
N THR A 184 -10.69 -12.08 -2.38
CA THR A 184 -12.03 -11.56 -2.57
C THR A 184 -12.91 -12.14 -1.48
N PHE A 185 -13.57 -11.31 -0.69
CA PHE A 185 -14.61 -11.75 0.24
C PHE A 185 -15.96 -11.64 -0.47
N ILE A 186 -16.61 -12.77 -0.67
CA ILE A 186 -17.99 -12.84 -1.12
C ILE A 186 -18.84 -12.96 0.14
N ASP A 187 -19.59 -11.92 0.47
CA ASP A 187 -20.59 -12.02 1.54
C ASP A 187 -21.93 -12.48 0.92
N ASN A 188 -22.22 -13.76 1.05
CA ASN A 188 -23.46 -14.36 0.57
C ASN A 188 -24.67 -14.12 1.50
N ARG A 189 -24.62 -13.11 2.35
CA ARG A 189 -25.71 -12.78 3.26
C ARG A 189 -26.62 -11.70 2.66
N LEU A 190 -27.51 -12.11 1.73
CA LEU A 190 -28.77 -11.46 1.39
C LEU A 190 -29.87 -12.48 1.30
#